data_bae140728178e06f62b846f7d37a9789
#
_entry.id   bae140728178e06f62b846f7d37a9789
#
_cell.length_a   1.000
_cell.length_b   1.000
_cell.length_c   1.000
_cell.angle_alpha   90.00
_cell.angle_beta   90.00
_cell.angle_gamma   90.00
#
_symmetry.space_group_name_H-M   'P 1'
#
loop_
_entity.id
_entity.type
_entity.pdbx_description
1 polymer ?
#
loop_
_entity_poly.entity_id
_entity_poly.type
_entity_poly.pdbx_seq_one_letter_code
_entity_poly.pdbx_strand_id
1 'polypeptide(L)'
;MANIASQRKRNARTIRERTENRHFTGAVKTHFKRLEAAVAEGDSGTADTAHRDLVAKIDKAVQKGALHRNTGARKKARAARLRAGSVS
;
A
#
# COMPACT_ATOMS: atom_id res chain seq x y z
N MET A 1 -13.37 18.67 -32.60
CA MET A 1 -12.51 19.37 -31.63
C MET A 1 -12.74 18.86 -30.20
N ALA A 2 -11.66 18.57 -29.50
CA ALA A 2 -11.80 18.20 -28.09
C ALA A 2 -12.42 19.37 -27.32
N ASN A 3 -13.49 19.10 -26.64
CA ASN A 3 -14.22 20.10 -25.89
C ASN A 3 -13.41 20.47 -24.64
N ILE A 4 -13.21 21.78 -24.41
CA ILE A 4 -12.49 22.29 -23.25
C ILE A 4 -13.11 21.78 -21.94
N ALA A 5 -14.43 21.67 -21.86
CA ALA A 5 -15.14 21.12 -20.71
C ALA A 5 -14.77 19.66 -20.45
N SER A 6 -14.63 18.84 -21.51
CA SER A 6 -14.21 17.43 -21.38
C SER A 6 -12.78 17.34 -20.89
N GLN A 7 -11.88 18.20 -21.37
CA GLN A 7 -10.50 18.24 -20.90
C GLN A 7 -10.39 18.64 -19.44
N ARG A 8 -11.19 19.63 -19.01
CA ARG A 8 -11.24 20.03 -17.60
C ARG A 8 -11.69 18.91 -16.68
N LYS A 9 -12.73 18.19 -17.08
CA LYS A 9 -13.23 17.02 -16.32
C LYS A 9 -12.15 15.94 -16.22
N ARG A 10 -11.46 15.67 -17.32
CA ARG A 10 -10.38 14.68 -17.36
C ARG A 10 -9.24 15.09 -16.43
N ASN A 11 -8.82 16.35 -16.46
CA ASN A 11 -7.75 16.87 -15.61
C ASN A 11 -8.13 16.80 -14.13
N ALA A 12 -9.35 17.19 -13.79
CA ALA A 12 -9.84 17.12 -12.41
C ALA A 12 -9.86 15.68 -11.90
N ARG A 13 -10.30 14.74 -12.73
CA ARG A 13 -10.31 13.30 -12.41
C ARG A 13 -8.88 12.78 -12.20
N THR A 14 -7.95 13.15 -13.08
CA THR A 14 -6.54 12.75 -12.97
C THR A 14 -5.92 13.25 -11.67
N ILE A 15 -6.16 14.49 -11.29
CA ILE A 15 -5.66 15.08 -10.05
C ILE A 15 -6.23 14.32 -8.84
N ARG A 16 -7.52 14.03 -8.86
CA ARG A 16 -8.17 13.27 -7.79
C ARG A 16 -7.59 11.87 -7.66
N GLU A 17 -7.42 11.16 -8.77
CA GLU A 17 -6.84 9.82 -8.79
C GLU A 17 -5.41 9.83 -8.24
N ARG A 18 -4.59 10.82 -8.61
CA ARG A 18 -3.23 10.95 -8.07
C ARG A 18 -3.23 11.15 -6.56
N THR A 19 -4.13 11.98 -6.06
CA THR A 19 -4.25 12.24 -4.63
C THR A 19 -4.65 10.97 -3.88
N GLU A 20 -5.64 10.24 -4.38
CA GLU A 20 -6.07 8.96 -3.82
C GLU A 20 -4.94 7.93 -3.86
N ASN A 21 -4.22 7.84 -4.98
CA ASN A 21 -3.11 6.91 -5.15
C ASN A 21 -1.99 7.21 -4.14
N ARG A 22 -1.64 8.48 -3.94
CA ARG A 22 -0.67 8.88 -2.92
C ARG A 22 -1.11 8.46 -1.52
N HIS A 23 -2.40 8.61 -1.22
CA HIS A 23 -2.95 8.21 0.06
C HIS A 23 -2.71 6.71 0.29
N PHE A 24 -3.06 5.88 -0.68
CA PHE A 24 -2.90 4.43 -0.56
C PHE A 24 -1.42 4.01 -0.50
N THR A 25 -0.56 4.58 -1.35
CA THR A 25 0.86 4.24 -1.34
C THR A 25 1.54 4.73 -0.07
N GLY A 26 1.15 5.90 0.46
CA GLY A 26 1.64 6.41 1.73
C GLY A 26 1.23 5.51 2.90
N ALA A 27 -0.02 5.02 2.90
CA ALA A 27 -0.51 4.10 3.91
C ALA A 27 0.30 2.79 3.89
N VAL A 28 0.59 2.26 2.70
CA VAL A 28 1.40 1.04 2.56
C VAL A 28 2.80 1.26 3.16
N LYS A 29 3.46 2.37 2.84
CA LYS A 29 4.77 2.71 3.43
C LYS A 29 4.73 2.77 4.94
N THR A 30 3.72 3.43 5.51
CA THR A 30 3.55 3.56 6.95
C THR A 30 3.39 2.20 7.60
N HIS A 31 2.58 1.32 7.01
CA HIS A 31 2.38 -0.02 7.53
C HIS A 31 3.62 -0.91 7.41
N PHE A 32 4.44 -0.73 6.37
CA PHE A 32 5.75 -1.39 6.29
C PHE A 32 6.65 -0.98 7.46
N LYS A 33 6.72 0.31 7.77
CA LYS A 33 7.51 0.80 8.90
C LYS A 33 7.02 0.24 10.23
N ARG A 34 5.71 0.14 10.40
CA ARG A 34 5.10 -0.45 11.60
C ARG A 34 5.48 -1.93 11.74
N LEU A 35 5.46 -2.67 10.62
CA LEU A 35 5.87 -4.08 10.62
C LEU A 35 7.36 -4.19 10.99
N GLU A 36 8.22 -3.40 10.38
CA GLU A 36 9.65 -3.39 10.68
C GLU A 36 9.90 -3.12 12.16
N ALA A 37 9.21 -2.14 12.73
CA ALA A 37 9.33 -1.80 14.14
C ALA A 37 8.87 -2.95 15.04
N ALA A 38 7.73 -3.57 14.72
CA ALA A 38 7.19 -4.69 15.48
C ALA A 38 8.13 -5.91 15.44
N VAL A 39 8.72 -6.18 14.27
CA VAL A 39 9.71 -7.25 14.10
C VAL A 39 10.96 -6.96 14.94
N ALA A 40 11.44 -5.70 14.92
CA ALA A 40 12.60 -5.28 15.68
C ALA A 40 12.37 -5.40 17.21
N GLU A 41 11.15 -5.17 17.67
CA GLU A 41 10.79 -5.34 19.08
C GLU A 41 10.71 -6.82 19.49
N GLY A 42 10.60 -7.72 18.53
CA GLY A 42 10.49 -9.15 18.80
C GLY A 42 9.14 -9.60 19.33
N ASP A 43 8.13 -8.75 19.24
CA ASP A 43 6.75 -9.10 19.67
C ASP A 43 6.01 -9.78 18.52
N SER A 44 5.88 -11.09 18.60
CA SER A 44 5.25 -11.92 17.59
C SER A 44 3.78 -11.53 17.36
N GLY A 45 3.03 -11.25 18.40
CA GLY A 45 1.61 -10.85 18.30
C GLY A 45 1.45 -9.52 17.58
N THR A 46 2.25 -8.53 17.97
CA THR A 46 2.24 -7.21 17.32
C THR A 46 2.70 -7.31 15.86
N ALA A 47 3.71 -8.13 15.59
CA ALA A 47 4.20 -8.36 14.24
C ALA A 47 3.14 -9.02 13.36
N ASP A 48 2.40 -9.99 13.87
CA ASP A 48 1.30 -10.62 13.13
C ASP A 48 0.20 -9.63 12.78
N THR A 49 -0.20 -8.81 13.74
CA THR A 49 -1.21 -7.77 13.51
C THR A 49 -0.73 -6.75 12.48
N ALA A 50 0.51 -6.28 12.60
CA ALA A 50 1.10 -5.34 11.66
C ALA A 50 1.18 -5.94 10.26
N HIS A 51 1.51 -7.23 10.14
CA HIS A 51 1.57 -7.94 8.87
C HIS A 51 0.18 -8.02 8.22
N ARG A 52 -0.85 -8.39 8.97
CA ARG A 52 -2.24 -8.44 8.47
C ARG A 52 -2.71 -7.08 7.98
N ASP A 53 -2.46 -6.04 8.76
CA ASP A 53 -2.85 -4.67 8.41
C ASP A 53 -2.14 -4.22 7.13
N LEU A 54 -0.85 -4.55 6.99
CA LEU A 54 -0.08 -4.22 5.80
C LEU A 54 -0.64 -4.93 4.57
N VAL A 55 -0.92 -6.23 4.66
CA VAL A 55 -1.49 -7.00 3.54
C VAL A 55 -2.84 -6.43 3.14
N ALA A 56 -3.68 -6.07 4.10
CA ALA A 56 -4.98 -5.46 3.83
C ALA A 56 -4.82 -4.12 3.09
N LYS A 57 -3.86 -3.30 3.47
CA LYS A 57 -3.58 -2.02 2.80
C LYS A 57 -3.04 -2.21 1.40
N ILE A 58 -2.16 -3.19 1.20
CA ILE A 58 -1.65 -3.53 -0.13
C ILE A 58 -2.78 -3.98 -1.05
N ASP A 59 -3.63 -4.90 -0.58
CA ASP A 59 -4.76 -5.40 -1.35
C ASP A 59 -5.73 -4.28 -1.71
N LYS A 60 -6.01 -3.39 -0.78
CA LYS A 60 -6.87 -2.24 -1.04
C LYS A 60 -6.26 -1.30 -2.06
N ALA A 61 -4.96 -1.04 -1.99
CA ALA A 61 -4.26 -0.21 -2.97
C ALA A 61 -4.33 -0.81 -4.37
N VAL A 62 -4.20 -2.13 -4.49
CA VAL A 62 -4.35 -2.83 -5.78
C VAL A 62 -5.79 -2.71 -6.27
N GLN A 63 -6.76 -2.94 -5.41
CA GLN A 63 -8.18 -2.85 -5.75
C GLN A 63 -8.57 -1.46 -6.26
N LYS A 64 -7.99 -0.41 -5.68
CA LYS A 64 -8.25 0.98 -6.08
C LYS A 64 -7.39 1.45 -7.25
N GLY A 65 -6.54 0.60 -7.79
CA GLY A 65 -5.68 0.95 -8.92
C GLY A 65 -4.45 1.78 -8.56
N ALA A 66 -4.15 1.97 -7.27
CA ALA A 66 -2.96 2.69 -6.84
C ALA A 66 -1.69 1.89 -7.03
N LEU A 67 -1.78 0.56 -6.99
CA LEU A 67 -0.69 -0.37 -7.25
C LEU A 67 -1.12 -1.38 -8.31
N HIS A 68 -0.20 -1.73 -9.20
CA HIS A 68 -0.41 -2.85 -10.11
C HIS A 68 -0.41 -4.16 -9.30
N ARG A 69 -1.20 -5.16 -9.74
CA ARG A 69 -1.30 -6.45 -9.04
C ARG A 69 0.06 -7.13 -8.84
N ASN A 70 0.97 -7.01 -9.82
CA ASN A 70 2.30 -7.59 -9.71
C ASN A 70 3.14 -6.87 -8.65
N THR A 71 3.03 -5.56 -8.58
CA THR A 71 3.69 -4.77 -7.54
C THR A 71 3.13 -5.11 -6.16
N GLY A 72 1.82 -5.27 -6.06
CA GLY A 72 1.15 -5.71 -4.83
C GLY A 72 1.64 -7.07 -4.37
N ALA A 73 1.74 -8.03 -5.29
CA ALA A 73 2.26 -9.38 -5.00
C ALA A 73 3.69 -9.33 -4.47
N ARG A 74 4.56 -8.51 -5.08
CA ARG A 74 5.95 -8.33 -4.62
C ARG A 74 6.01 -7.73 -3.23
N LYS A 75 5.17 -6.73 -2.95
CA LYS A 75 5.11 -6.09 -1.63
C LYS A 75 4.60 -7.07 -0.57
N LYS A 76 3.60 -7.88 -0.89
CA LYS A 76 3.11 -8.92 0.03
C LYS A 76 4.20 -9.96 0.32
N ALA A 77 4.95 -10.37 -0.68
CA ALA A 77 6.07 -11.30 -0.51
C ALA A 77 7.16 -10.69 0.39
N ARG A 78 7.49 -9.39 0.20
CA ARG A 78 8.42 -8.68 1.05
C ARG A 78 7.93 -8.61 2.49
N ALA A 79 6.65 -8.32 2.69
CA ALA A 79 6.04 -8.27 4.01
C ALA A 79 6.14 -9.63 4.72
N ALA A 80 5.88 -10.72 4.00
CA ALA A 80 6.00 -12.07 4.54
C ALA A 80 7.44 -12.37 4.97
N ARG A 81 8.42 -11.98 4.17
CA ARG A 81 9.84 -12.16 4.51
C ARG A 81 10.23 -11.35 5.76
N LEU A 82 9.78 -10.11 5.86
CA LEU A 82 10.01 -9.29 7.04
C LEU A 82 9.42 -9.94 8.29
N ARG A 83 8.21 -10.45 8.19
CA ARG A 83 7.54 -11.12 9.29
C ARG A 83 8.28 -12.41 9.69
N ALA A 84 8.70 -13.20 8.71
CA ALA A 84 9.47 -14.43 8.94
C ALA A 84 10.82 -14.13 9.59
N GLY A 85 11.45 -13.02 9.23
CA GLY A 85 12.72 -12.58 9.80
C GLY A 85 12.67 -12.35 11.30
N SER A 86 11.50 -12.05 11.86
CA SER A 86 11.35 -11.86 13.30
C SER A 86 11.50 -13.15 14.10
N VAL A 87 11.43 -14.29 13.44
CA VAL A 87 11.44 -15.61 14.08
C VAL A 87 12.85 -16.17 14.21
N SER A 88 13.78 -15.63 13.45
CA SER A 88 15.17 -16.12 13.44
C SER A 88 16.08 -15.48 14.51
#